data_8242a3aa2a6df6002b108149c0b324a6
#
_entry.id   8242a3aa2a6df6002b108149c0b324a6
#
_cell.length_a   1.000
_cell.length_b   1.000
_cell.length_c   1.000
_cell.angle_alpha   90.00
_cell.angle_beta   90.00
_cell.angle_gamma   90.00
#
_symmetry.space_group_name_H-M   'P 1'
#
loop_
_entity.id
_entity.type
_entity.pdbx_description
1 polymer ?
#
loop_
_entity_poly.entity_id
_entity_poly.type
_entity_poly.pdbx_seq_one_letter_code
_entity_poly.pdbx_strand_id
1 'polypeptide(L)'
;MPVEIQDGASNGYYRSASLDGSRPAIYYINLKDVGDWPKYSLPSLTYHEGVPGHHLQISLAQESKDIPTLRKIGGFSSYSEGWALYAEQLSDELGAYQGIERAGYLQSFLFRAARLVVDTGLHSKRWSREQAIDYMVATTGFARPRVQREVERYCTQMGQACSYKVGHMAWTRARAEAQVTLGAKFDLKQFHEVLKDGAMPLTLLQQRIRERTAAQI
;
A
#
# COMPACT_ATOMS: atom_id res chain seq x y z
N MET A 1 6.35 -12.39 13.34
CA MET A 1 6.30 -13.30 12.17
C MET A 1 6.83 -14.66 12.60
N PRO A 2 6.23 -15.79 12.18
CA PRO A 2 6.75 -17.13 12.47
C PRO A 2 8.20 -17.28 11.96
N VAL A 3 9.05 -17.97 12.73
CA VAL A 3 10.50 -18.06 12.44
C VAL A 3 10.76 -18.78 11.12
N GLU A 4 9.92 -19.77 10.80
CA GLU A 4 10.06 -20.64 9.62
C GLU A 4 9.92 -19.92 8.29
N ILE A 5 9.25 -18.75 8.27
CA ILE A 5 9.03 -17.98 7.05
C ILE A 5 9.80 -16.66 7.00
N GLN A 6 10.60 -16.34 8.02
CA GLN A 6 11.30 -15.04 8.08
C GLN A 6 12.33 -14.88 6.97
N ASP A 7 12.97 -15.96 6.52
CA ASP A 7 14.05 -15.92 5.53
C ASP A 7 13.62 -15.37 4.16
N GLY A 8 12.46 -15.74 3.68
CA GLY A 8 11.94 -15.32 2.38
C GLY A 8 10.87 -14.24 2.46
N ALA A 9 10.46 -13.85 3.67
CA ALA A 9 9.37 -12.91 3.83
C ALA A 9 9.83 -11.46 3.71
N SER A 10 8.88 -10.61 3.28
CA SER A 10 9.04 -9.15 3.37
C SER A 10 9.20 -8.71 4.82
N ASN A 11 9.43 -7.44 4.96
CA ASN A 11 9.68 -6.80 6.24
C ASN A 11 8.48 -6.86 7.21
N GLY A 12 7.29 -6.88 6.69
CA GLY A 12 6.06 -7.04 7.43
C GLY A 12 4.91 -7.24 6.46
N TYR A 13 3.82 -7.76 6.97
CA TYR A 13 2.58 -7.88 6.22
C TYR A 13 1.38 -7.94 7.15
N TYR A 14 0.26 -7.49 6.63
CA TYR A 14 -1.04 -7.61 7.28
C TYR A 14 -1.74 -8.90 6.86
N ARG A 15 -2.32 -9.60 7.83
CA ARG A 15 -3.22 -10.73 7.64
C ARG A 15 -4.60 -10.36 8.16
N SER A 16 -5.59 -10.37 7.29
CA SER A 16 -6.98 -10.05 7.66
C SER A 16 -7.57 -11.03 8.68
N ALA A 17 -8.55 -10.58 9.42
CA ALA A 17 -9.38 -11.45 10.26
C ALA A 17 -10.12 -12.49 9.42
N SER A 18 -10.53 -13.60 10.03
CA SER A 18 -11.50 -14.51 9.40
C SER A 18 -12.88 -13.87 9.41
N LEU A 19 -13.70 -14.18 8.39
CA LEU A 19 -15.06 -13.61 8.29
C LEU A 19 -16.00 -14.07 9.41
N ASP A 20 -15.74 -15.24 9.99
CA ASP A 20 -16.50 -15.82 11.11
C ASP A 20 -16.03 -15.31 12.48
N GLY A 21 -15.01 -14.45 12.52
CA GLY A 21 -14.44 -13.90 13.75
C GLY A 21 -13.58 -14.88 14.56
N SER A 22 -13.38 -16.13 14.10
CA SER A 22 -12.59 -17.14 14.83
C SER A 22 -11.10 -16.81 14.93
N ARG A 23 -10.57 -15.97 14.05
CA ARG A 23 -9.18 -15.55 14.03
C ARG A 23 -9.08 -14.02 13.87
N PRO A 24 -8.37 -13.32 14.79
CA PRO A 24 -8.16 -11.89 14.67
C PRO A 24 -7.29 -11.50 13.48
N ALA A 25 -7.38 -10.25 13.07
CA ALA A 25 -6.39 -9.66 12.17
C ALA A 25 -5.04 -9.52 12.87
N ILE A 26 -3.94 -9.71 12.12
CA ILE A 26 -2.59 -9.65 12.66
C ILE A 26 -1.69 -8.88 11.70
N TYR A 27 -0.98 -7.89 12.23
CA TYR A 27 0.17 -7.30 11.58
C TYR A 27 1.44 -8.01 12.04
N TYR A 28 2.17 -8.59 11.09
CA TYR A 28 3.42 -9.30 11.35
C TYR A 28 4.62 -8.42 11.00
N ILE A 29 5.61 -8.35 11.88
CA ILE A 29 6.90 -7.72 11.65
C ILE A 29 7.96 -8.83 11.55
N ASN A 30 8.82 -8.77 10.55
CA ASN A 30 9.97 -9.66 10.40
C ASN A 30 11.12 -9.13 11.25
N LEU A 31 11.56 -9.88 12.25
CA LEU A 31 12.61 -9.49 13.17
C LEU A 31 13.91 -10.26 12.95
N LYS A 32 14.05 -11.01 11.85
CA LYS A 32 15.24 -11.84 11.61
C LYS A 32 16.52 -10.99 11.57
N ASP A 33 16.52 -9.94 10.77
CA ASP A 33 17.66 -9.05 10.59
C ASP A 33 17.29 -7.63 11.06
N VAL A 34 17.25 -7.42 12.36
CA VAL A 34 16.84 -6.14 12.94
C VAL A 34 17.73 -4.96 12.50
N GLY A 35 18.98 -5.23 12.08
CA GLY A 35 19.86 -4.22 11.50
C GLY A 35 19.36 -3.64 10.17
N ASP A 36 18.56 -4.38 9.43
CA ASP A 36 17.93 -3.94 8.16
C ASP A 36 16.73 -3.00 8.40
N TRP A 37 16.37 -2.77 9.67
CA TRP A 37 15.18 -2.05 10.10
C TRP A 37 15.52 -0.81 10.92
N PRO A 38 15.83 0.30 10.28
CA PRO A 38 15.95 1.53 11.03
C PRO A 38 14.61 1.89 11.67
N LYS A 39 14.64 2.20 12.97
CA LYS A 39 13.44 2.52 13.75
C LYS A 39 12.57 3.60 13.10
N TYR A 40 13.20 4.57 12.43
CA TYR A 40 12.49 5.65 11.75
C TYR A 40 11.60 5.19 10.57
N SER A 41 11.79 3.98 10.05
CA SER A 41 10.96 3.42 8.97
C SER A 41 9.73 2.64 9.48
N LEU A 42 9.70 2.27 10.77
CA LEU A 42 8.62 1.48 11.35
C LEU A 42 7.26 2.19 11.36
N PRO A 43 7.15 3.49 11.69
CA PRO A 43 5.88 4.19 11.64
C PRO A 43 5.22 4.14 10.27
N SER A 44 5.97 4.38 9.19
CA SER A 44 5.44 4.32 7.83
C SER A 44 4.87 2.93 7.51
N LEU A 45 5.61 1.86 7.85
CA LEU A 45 5.12 0.50 7.69
C LEU A 45 3.88 0.23 8.56
N THR A 46 3.85 0.74 9.78
CA THR A 46 2.72 0.55 10.69
C THR A 46 1.46 1.24 10.18
N TYR A 47 1.57 2.43 9.60
CA TYR A 47 0.44 3.11 8.97
C TYR A 47 0.00 2.42 7.67
N HIS A 48 0.91 1.78 6.94
CA HIS A 48 0.62 0.98 5.78
C HIS A 48 -0.18 -0.29 6.12
N GLU A 49 0.28 -1.07 7.10
CA GLU A 49 -0.32 -2.36 7.46
C GLU A 49 -1.51 -2.22 8.42
N GLY A 50 -1.44 -1.24 9.33
CA GLY A 50 -2.44 -1.00 10.37
C GLY A 50 -3.51 0.01 9.96
N VAL A 51 -3.71 1.01 10.84
CA VAL A 51 -4.65 2.12 10.62
C VAL A 51 -3.84 3.37 10.30
N PRO A 52 -4.20 4.07 9.23
CA PRO A 52 -5.37 3.95 8.36
C PRO A 52 -5.22 3.05 7.12
N GLY A 53 -4.17 2.21 7.05
CA GLY A 53 -3.82 1.39 5.89
C GLY A 53 -4.68 0.12 5.70
N HIS A 54 -4.01 -1.00 5.46
CA HIS A 54 -4.67 -2.27 5.12
C HIS A 54 -5.72 -2.72 6.13
N HIS A 55 -5.41 -2.60 7.43
CA HIS A 55 -6.35 -3.02 8.47
C HIS A 55 -7.69 -2.28 8.36
N LEU A 56 -7.66 -0.96 8.26
CA LEU A 56 -8.90 -0.18 8.12
C LEU A 56 -9.66 -0.55 6.84
N GLN A 57 -8.98 -0.56 5.69
CA GLN A 57 -9.60 -0.81 4.39
C GLN A 57 -10.27 -2.17 4.31
N ILE A 58 -9.57 -3.22 4.79
CA ILE A 58 -10.06 -4.59 4.69
C ILE A 58 -11.15 -4.84 5.72
N SER A 59 -11.00 -4.35 6.95
CA SER A 59 -12.03 -4.50 7.99
C SER A 59 -13.35 -3.85 7.59
N LEU A 60 -13.33 -2.63 7.04
CA LEU A 60 -14.54 -1.96 6.53
C LEU A 60 -15.24 -2.77 5.43
N ALA A 61 -14.48 -3.38 4.52
CA ALA A 61 -15.03 -4.24 3.50
C ALA A 61 -15.62 -5.55 4.08
N GLN A 62 -14.93 -6.17 5.06
CA GLN A 62 -15.40 -7.39 5.70
C GLN A 62 -16.68 -7.18 6.54
N GLU A 63 -16.78 -6.05 7.21
CA GLU A 63 -17.93 -5.67 8.04
C GLU A 63 -19.15 -5.20 7.23
N SER A 64 -18.94 -4.77 5.97
CA SER A 64 -20.04 -4.31 5.10
C SER A 64 -21.09 -5.42 4.90
N LYS A 65 -22.36 -5.07 5.04
CA LYS A 65 -23.49 -5.97 4.79
C LYS A 65 -23.96 -5.93 3.32
N ASP A 66 -23.48 -4.93 2.58
CA ASP A 66 -24.02 -4.58 1.25
C ASP A 66 -23.21 -5.19 0.09
N ILE A 67 -22.07 -5.81 0.38
CA ILE A 67 -21.22 -6.42 -0.66
C ILE A 67 -21.20 -7.95 -0.56
N PRO A 68 -21.15 -8.66 -1.72
CA PRO A 68 -21.07 -10.12 -1.74
C PRO A 68 -19.82 -10.66 -1.04
N THR A 69 -19.90 -11.85 -0.45
CA THR A 69 -18.77 -12.50 0.24
C THR A 69 -17.54 -12.59 -0.65
N LEU A 70 -17.67 -12.89 -1.93
CA LEU A 70 -16.55 -12.95 -2.88
C LEU A 70 -15.75 -11.63 -2.90
N ARG A 71 -16.41 -10.49 -2.79
CA ARG A 71 -15.72 -9.17 -2.74
C ARG A 71 -15.09 -8.86 -1.40
N LYS A 72 -15.48 -9.55 -0.33
CA LYS A 72 -14.85 -9.41 1.00
C LYS A 72 -13.55 -10.18 1.10
N ILE A 73 -13.42 -11.28 0.35
CA ILE A 73 -12.24 -12.17 0.37
C ILE A 73 -11.36 -11.99 -0.86
N GLY A 74 -11.91 -11.50 -1.96
CA GLY A 74 -11.17 -11.14 -3.17
C GLY A 74 -10.49 -9.78 -3.03
N GLY A 75 -9.47 -9.54 -3.83
CA GLY A 75 -8.75 -8.28 -3.80
C GLY A 75 -8.24 -7.84 -5.17
N PHE A 76 -7.98 -6.55 -5.27
CA PHE A 76 -7.28 -5.94 -6.40
C PHE A 76 -6.03 -5.28 -5.84
N SER A 77 -4.86 -5.86 -6.14
CA SER A 77 -3.58 -5.42 -5.55
C SER A 77 -3.37 -3.90 -5.68
N SER A 78 -3.64 -3.33 -6.85
CA SER A 78 -3.48 -1.89 -7.06
C SER A 78 -4.49 -1.02 -6.28
N TYR A 79 -5.65 -1.54 -5.93
CA TYR A 79 -6.57 -0.87 -5.02
C TYR A 79 -6.01 -0.87 -3.58
N SER A 80 -5.68 -2.05 -3.06
CA SER A 80 -5.30 -2.21 -1.65
C SER A 80 -3.92 -1.63 -1.35
N GLU A 81 -2.92 -1.89 -2.19
CA GLU A 81 -1.57 -1.32 -2.03
C GLU A 81 -1.57 0.19 -2.30
N GLY A 82 -2.38 0.63 -3.25
CA GLY A 82 -2.58 2.05 -3.52
C GLY A 82 -3.20 2.78 -2.34
N TRP A 83 -4.21 2.19 -1.71
CA TRP A 83 -4.81 2.71 -0.48
C TRP A 83 -3.78 2.77 0.65
N ALA A 84 -3.05 1.68 0.90
CA ALA A 84 -2.09 1.63 2.00
C ALA A 84 -0.94 2.65 1.82
N LEU A 85 -0.47 2.87 0.59
CA LEU A 85 0.51 3.93 0.31
C LEU A 85 -0.11 5.33 0.45
N TYR A 86 -1.37 5.51 0.09
CA TYR A 86 -2.12 6.74 0.32
C TYR A 86 -2.35 6.99 1.83
N ALA A 87 -2.53 5.93 2.63
CA ALA A 87 -2.64 6.01 4.09
C ALA A 87 -1.33 6.50 4.75
N GLU A 88 -0.17 6.11 4.22
CA GLU A 88 1.11 6.69 4.65
C GLU A 88 1.16 8.21 4.39
N GLN A 89 0.65 8.67 3.23
CA GLN A 89 0.53 10.10 2.92
C GLN A 89 -0.46 10.82 3.86
N LEU A 90 -1.62 10.22 4.13
CA LEU A 90 -2.59 10.77 5.09
C LEU A 90 -1.96 10.96 6.47
N SER A 91 -1.12 10.02 6.90
CA SER A 91 -0.41 10.12 8.17
C SER A 91 0.60 11.27 8.18
N ASP A 92 1.27 11.56 7.05
CA ASP A 92 2.13 12.75 6.90
C ASP A 92 1.31 14.05 6.96
N GLU A 93 0.20 14.10 6.23
CA GLU A 93 -0.71 15.26 6.23
C GLU A 93 -1.29 15.56 7.61
N LEU A 94 -1.48 14.53 8.45
CA LEU A 94 -1.95 14.65 9.83
C LEU A 94 -0.82 14.94 10.84
N GLY A 95 0.45 15.04 10.40
CA GLY A 95 1.59 15.30 11.26
C GLY A 95 1.97 14.13 12.17
N ALA A 96 1.63 12.90 11.78
CA ALA A 96 1.84 11.72 12.61
C ALA A 96 3.32 11.26 12.68
N TYR A 97 4.16 11.68 11.71
CA TYR A 97 5.57 11.36 11.72
C TYR A 97 6.37 12.40 12.52
N GLN A 98 7.14 11.94 13.50
CA GLN A 98 7.93 12.81 14.36
C GLN A 98 9.42 12.81 13.94
N GLY A 99 10.00 13.99 13.79
CA GLY A 99 11.42 14.16 13.50
C GLY A 99 11.91 13.33 12.31
N ILE A 100 12.84 12.40 12.55
CA ILE A 100 13.45 11.56 11.50
C ILE A 100 12.48 10.51 10.90
N GLU A 101 11.34 10.24 11.53
CA GLU A 101 10.36 9.27 10.99
C GLU A 101 9.81 9.70 9.63
N ARG A 102 9.75 11.02 9.39
CA ARG A 102 9.37 11.54 8.08
C ARG A 102 10.36 11.16 6.97
N ALA A 103 11.63 10.98 7.29
CA ALA A 103 12.59 10.43 6.34
C ALA A 103 12.25 8.98 5.97
N GLY A 104 11.76 8.18 6.93
CA GLY A 104 11.26 6.83 6.67
C GLY A 104 10.06 6.80 5.73
N TYR A 105 9.11 7.70 5.93
CA TYR A 105 7.98 7.90 5.02
C TYR A 105 8.44 8.26 3.60
N LEU A 106 9.32 9.24 3.45
CA LEU A 106 9.83 9.65 2.14
C LEU A 106 10.62 8.52 1.45
N GLN A 107 11.40 7.75 2.21
CA GLN A 107 12.11 6.57 1.72
C GLN A 107 11.13 5.47 1.28
N SER A 108 10.03 5.28 2.00
CA SER A 108 8.93 4.37 1.61
C SER A 108 8.34 4.75 0.25
N PHE A 109 8.08 6.04 0.04
CA PHE A 109 7.58 6.57 -1.24
C PHE A 109 8.57 6.40 -2.39
N LEU A 110 9.83 6.74 -2.15
CA LEU A 110 10.92 6.56 -3.12
C LEU A 110 11.05 5.09 -3.52
N PHE A 111 11.01 4.19 -2.55
CA PHE A 111 11.07 2.76 -2.79
C PHE A 111 9.92 2.26 -3.69
N ARG A 112 8.66 2.71 -3.42
CA ARG A 112 7.51 2.33 -4.24
C ARG A 112 7.56 2.96 -5.64
N ALA A 113 8.15 4.14 -5.80
CA ALA A 113 8.40 4.71 -7.11
C ALA A 113 9.49 3.94 -7.89
N ALA A 114 10.59 3.58 -7.22
CA ALA A 114 11.66 2.79 -7.82
C ALA A 114 11.18 1.40 -8.30
N ARG A 115 10.20 0.80 -7.61
CA ARG A 115 9.55 -0.45 -8.03
C ARG A 115 8.94 -0.38 -9.42
N LEU A 116 8.37 0.76 -9.83
CA LEU A 116 7.83 0.95 -11.18
C LEU A 116 8.92 0.78 -12.24
N VAL A 117 10.10 1.35 -11.99
CA VAL A 117 11.23 1.27 -12.90
C VAL A 117 11.79 -0.15 -12.94
N VAL A 118 11.99 -0.76 -11.79
CA VAL A 118 12.63 -2.08 -11.70
C VAL A 118 11.74 -3.19 -12.24
N ASP A 119 10.45 -3.22 -11.90
CA ASP A 119 9.52 -4.25 -12.40
C ASP A 119 9.42 -4.18 -13.93
N THR A 120 9.21 -2.97 -14.48
CA THR A 120 9.20 -2.78 -15.94
C THR A 120 10.57 -3.00 -16.59
N GLY A 121 11.63 -2.68 -15.87
CA GLY A 121 13.02 -2.98 -16.27
C GLY A 121 13.22 -4.47 -16.50
N LEU A 122 12.87 -5.28 -15.53
CA LEU A 122 12.98 -6.74 -15.58
C LEU A 122 12.11 -7.34 -16.69
N HIS A 123 10.81 -7.03 -16.69
CA HIS A 123 9.83 -7.76 -17.49
C HIS A 123 9.60 -7.18 -18.89
N SER A 124 9.91 -5.90 -19.13
CA SER A 124 9.71 -5.24 -20.42
C SER A 124 11.03 -4.82 -21.08
N LYS A 125 12.05 -4.47 -20.31
CA LYS A 125 13.32 -3.94 -20.81
C LYS A 125 14.47 -4.94 -20.74
N ARG A 126 14.21 -6.19 -20.33
CA ARG A 126 15.18 -7.27 -20.22
C ARG A 126 16.39 -6.93 -19.31
N TRP A 127 16.14 -6.18 -18.24
CA TRP A 127 17.18 -5.95 -17.26
C TRP A 127 17.59 -7.27 -16.61
N SER A 128 18.87 -7.42 -16.35
CA SER A 128 19.34 -8.51 -15.51
C SER A 128 18.90 -8.28 -14.05
N ARG A 129 18.85 -9.36 -13.28
CA ARG A 129 18.62 -9.30 -11.82
C ARG A 129 19.59 -8.32 -11.15
N GLU A 130 20.88 -8.39 -11.50
CA GLU A 130 21.92 -7.53 -10.92
C GLU A 130 21.72 -6.06 -11.27
N GLN A 131 21.37 -5.72 -12.52
CA GLN A 131 21.02 -4.35 -12.90
C GLN A 131 19.87 -3.80 -12.07
N ALA A 132 18.84 -4.62 -11.81
CA ALA A 132 17.69 -4.25 -10.99
C ALA A 132 18.09 -4.01 -9.54
N ILE A 133 18.93 -4.89 -8.97
CA ILE A 133 19.47 -4.75 -7.62
C ILE A 133 20.29 -3.47 -7.48
N ASP A 134 21.24 -3.26 -8.39
CA ASP A 134 22.14 -2.09 -8.36
C ASP A 134 21.36 -0.78 -8.46
N TYR A 135 20.37 -0.71 -9.35
CA TYR A 135 19.49 0.45 -9.47
C TYR A 135 18.73 0.72 -8.16
N MET A 136 18.13 -0.32 -7.57
CA MET A 136 17.36 -0.17 -6.32
C MET A 136 18.23 0.26 -5.15
N VAL A 137 19.43 -0.33 -5.00
CA VAL A 137 20.39 0.04 -3.95
C VAL A 137 20.79 1.51 -4.11
N ALA A 138 21.21 1.91 -5.31
CA ALA A 138 21.64 3.28 -5.59
C ALA A 138 20.51 4.29 -5.38
N THR A 139 19.28 3.94 -5.73
CA THR A 139 18.13 4.85 -5.66
C THR A 139 17.58 4.97 -4.25
N THR A 140 17.48 3.86 -3.49
CA THR A 140 16.76 3.84 -2.21
C THR A 140 17.64 3.94 -0.98
N GLY A 141 18.95 3.65 -1.12
CA GLY A 141 19.88 3.53 -0.01
C GLY A 141 19.65 2.31 0.89
N PHE A 142 18.79 1.36 0.47
CA PHE A 142 18.56 0.14 1.24
C PHE A 142 19.74 -0.82 1.13
N ALA A 143 19.94 -1.62 2.18
CA ALA A 143 20.96 -2.65 2.22
C ALA A 143 20.76 -3.67 1.07
N ARG A 144 21.85 -4.05 0.39
CA ARG A 144 21.82 -4.95 -0.76
C ARG A 144 21.08 -6.28 -0.50
N PRO A 145 21.23 -6.98 0.63
CA PRO A 145 20.50 -8.21 0.90
C PRO A 145 18.97 -8.02 0.91
N ARG A 146 18.50 -6.91 1.47
CA ARG A 146 17.09 -6.54 1.46
C ARG A 146 16.57 -6.30 0.03
N VAL A 147 17.31 -5.53 -0.75
CA VAL A 147 16.97 -5.24 -2.15
C VAL A 147 16.97 -6.50 -3.00
N GLN A 148 17.93 -7.39 -2.78
CA GLN A 148 18.01 -8.66 -3.47
C GLN A 148 16.74 -9.49 -3.27
N ARG A 149 16.29 -9.68 -2.03
CA ARG A 149 15.04 -10.41 -1.72
C ARG A 149 13.84 -9.79 -2.43
N GLU A 150 13.77 -8.46 -2.48
CA GLU A 150 12.69 -7.75 -3.17
C GLU A 150 12.73 -7.96 -4.69
N VAL A 151 13.88 -7.82 -5.32
CA VAL A 151 14.03 -8.03 -6.78
C VAL A 151 13.71 -9.48 -7.16
N GLU A 152 14.16 -10.45 -6.37
CA GLU A 152 13.82 -11.86 -6.56
C GLU A 152 12.31 -12.11 -6.47
N ARG A 153 11.63 -11.44 -5.54
CA ARG A 153 10.17 -11.48 -5.45
C ARG A 153 9.50 -10.89 -6.72
N TYR A 154 10.03 -9.82 -7.28
CA TYR A 154 9.47 -9.25 -8.51
C TYR A 154 9.59 -10.19 -9.70
N CYS A 155 10.66 -10.99 -9.79
CA CYS A 155 10.82 -12.01 -10.83
C CYS A 155 9.68 -13.06 -10.80
N THR A 156 9.10 -13.34 -9.64
CA THR A 156 8.03 -14.33 -9.46
C THR A 156 6.62 -13.72 -9.44
N GLN A 157 6.51 -12.42 -9.14
CA GLN A 157 5.24 -11.70 -8.98
C GLN A 157 5.20 -10.48 -9.92
N MET A 158 5.21 -10.76 -11.23
CA MET A 158 5.20 -9.72 -12.27
C MET A 158 4.09 -8.68 -12.08
N GLY A 159 4.46 -7.40 -12.10
CA GLY A 159 3.53 -6.28 -12.01
C GLY A 159 3.00 -5.98 -10.61
N GLN A 160 3.15 -6.89 -9.63
CA GLN A 160 2.68 -6.63 -8.27
C GLN A 160 3.39 -5.42 -7.65
N ALA A 161 4.69 -5.29 -7.89
CA ALA A 161 5.48 -4.16 -7.37
C ALA A 161 5.02 -2.80 -7.92
N CYS A 162 4.42 -2.76 -9.10
CA CYS A 162 3.83 -1.55 -9.68
C CYS A 162 2.53 -1.12 -8.98
N SER A 163 1.81 -2.05 -8.38
CA SER A 163 0.48 -1.84 -7.77
C SER A 163 0.46 -0.69 -6.78
N TYR A 164 1.50 -0.55 -5.99
CA TYR A 164 1.62 0.46 -4.93
C TYR A 164 1.52 1.89 -5.47
N LYS A 165 2.47 2.28 -6.31
CA LYS A 165 2.53 3.67 -6.80
C LYS A 165 1.45 3.97 -7.83
N VAL A 166 1.11 3.03 -8.71
CA VAL A 166 0.00 3.19 -9.66
C VAL A 166 -1.32 3.38 -8.91
N GLY A 167 -1.58 2.54 -7.91
CA GLY A 167 -2.77 2.67 -7.08
C GLY A 167 -2.81 3.98 -6.30
N HIS A 168 -1.71 4.35 -5.64
CA HIS A 168 -1.60 5.64 -4.95
C HIS A 168 -1.92 6.83 -5.86
N MET A 169 -1.39 6.83 -7.09
CA MET A 169 -1.68 7.89 -8.07
C MET A 169 -3.16 7.93 -8.45
N ALA A 170 -3.83 6.79 -8.51
CA ALA A 170 -5.27 6.74 -8.77
C ALA A 170 -6.07 7.32 -7.60
N TRP A 171 -5.74 6.96 -6.36
CA TRP A 171 -6.37 7.49 -5.16
C TRP A 171 -6.19 9.01 -5.02
N THR A 172 -4.96 9.50 -5.19
CA THR A 172 -4.68 10.95 -5.08
C THR A 172 -5.33 11.76 -6.18
N ARG A 173 -5.37 11.23 -7.42
CA ARG A 173 -6.07 11.88 -8.54
C ARG A 173 -7.57 11.95 -8.28
N ALA A 174 -8.20 10.86 -7.86
CA ALA A 174 -9.63 10.83 -7.56
C ALA A 174 -9.99 11.80 -6.41
N ARG A 175 -9.14 11.89 -5.39
CA ARG A 175 -9.30 12.90 -4.32
C ARG A 175 -9.21 14.32 -4.84
N ALA A 176 -8.21 14.62 -5.65
CA ALA A 176 -8.04 15.95 -6.22
C ALA A 176 -9.24 16.35 -7.12
N GLU A 177 -9.73 15.43 -7.95
CA GLU A 177 -10.94 15.64 -8.76
C GLU A 177 -12.17 15.94 -7.88
N ALA A 178 -12.37 15.19 -6.81
CA ALA A 178 -13.47 15.41 -5.86
C ALA A 178 -13.35 16.76 -5.13
N GLN A 179 -12.14 17.14 -4.71
CA GLN A 179 -11.86 18.43 -4.08
C GLN A 179 -12.19 19.62 -5.03
N VAL A 180 -11.79 19.51 -6.28
CA VAL A 180 -12.10 20.55 -7.28
C VAL A 180 -13.61 20.66 -7.51
N THR A 181 -14.30 19.51 -7.61
CA THR A 181 -15.75 19.47 -7.89
C THR A 181 -16.58 20.01 -6.73
N LEU A 182 -16.25 19.66 -5.49
CA LEU A 182 -17.03 20.02 -4.30
C LEU A 182 -16.59 21.35 -3.68
N GLY A 183 -15.38 21.82 -3.96
CA GLY A 183 -14.85 23.05 -3.37
C GLY A 183 -14.96 23.03 -1.84
N ALA A 184 -15.61 24.03 -1.27
CA ALA A 184 -15.79 24.16 0.18
C ALA A 184 -16.68 23.07 0.81
N LYS A 185 -17.43 22.31 0.02
CA LYS A 185 -18.24 21.17 0.50
C LYS A 185 -17.43 19.89 0.64
N PHE A 186 -16.17 19.85 0.18
CA PHE A 186 -15.37 18.65 0.25
C PHE A 186 -15.10 18.24 1.70
N ASP A 187 -15.49 17.02 2.05
CA ASP A 187 -15.17 16.37 3.32
C ASP A 187 -14.36 15.10 3.09
N LEU A 188 -13.18 15.03 3.73
CA LEU A 188 -12.25 13.92 3.55
C LEU A 188 -12.80 12.60 4.10
N LYS A 189 -13.58 12.64 5.18
CA LYS A 189 -14.19 11.43 5.76
C LYS A 189 -15.25 10.89 4.81
N GLN A 190 -16.07 11.77 4.25
CA GLN A 190 -17.09 11.43 3.24
C GLN A 190 -16.44 10.82 2.00
N PHE A 191 -15.32 11.38 1.54
CA PHE A 191 -14.54 10.81 0.43
C PHE A 191 -14.10 9.38 0.73
N HIS A 192 -13.63 9.09 1.95
CA HIS A 192 -13.17 7.77 2.34
C HIS A 192 -14.30 6.75 2.56
N GLU A 193 -15.57 7.16 2.63
CA GLU A 193 -16.70 6.23 2.73
C GLU A 193 -16.78 5.22 1.56
N VAL A 194 -16.12 5.51 0.44
CA VAL A 194 -15.99 4.56 -0.68
C VAL A 194 -15.32 3.24 -0.30
N LEU A 195 -14.56 3.19 0.79
CA LEU A 195 -13.95 1.96 1.31
C LEU A 195 -14.99 0.91 1.67
N LYS A 196 -16.19 1.32 2.11
CA LYS A 196 -17.31 0.44 2.45
C LYS A 196 -17.87 -0.30 1.23
N ASP A 197 -17.60 0.20 0.03
CA ASP A 197 -18.00 -0.45 -1.22
C ASP A 197 -17.08 -1.66 -1.56
N GLY A 198 -16.01 -1.88 -0.79
CA GLY A 198 -15.03 -2.94 -0.98
C GLY A 198 -14.05 -2.70 -2.12
N ALA A 199 -13.05 -3.57 -2.22
CA ALA A 199 -12.01 -3.45 -3.26
C ALA A 199 -12.59 -3.60 -4.67
N MET A 200 -12.05 -2.81 -5.61
CA MET A 200 -12.47 -2.79 -7.01
C MET A 200 -11.30 -2.40 -7.94
N PRO A 201 -11.38 -2.66 -9.26
CA PRO A 201 -10.45 -2.14 -10.25
C PRO A 201 -10.35 -0.61 -10.17
N LEU A 202 -9.16 -0.04 -10.42
CA LEU A 202 -8.93 1.41 -10.28
C LEU A 202 -9.85 2.28 -11.18
N THR A 203 -10.23 1.78 -12.35
CA THR A 203 -11.17 2.47 -13.25
C THR A 203 -12.56 2.56 -12.62
N LEU A 204 -13.01 1.49 -11.97
CA LEU A 204 -14.29 1.48 -11.24
C LEU A 204 -14.21 2.33 -9.97
N LEU A 205 -13.08 2.35 -9.26
CA LEU A 205 -12.86 3.25 -8.14
C LEU A 205 -13.05 4.72 -8.54
N GLN A 206 -12.42 5.14 -9.63
CA GLN A 206 -12.55 6.52 -10.13
C GLN A 206 -13.99 6.85 -10.50
N GLN A 207 -14.67 5.95 -11.21
CA GLN A 207 -16.08 6.11 -11.55
C GLN A 207 -16.93 6.23 -10.27
N ARG A 208 -16.74 5.33 -9.32
CA ARG A 208 -17.53 5.28 -8.08
C ARG A 208 -17.35 6.55 -7.24
N ILE A 209 -16.13 7.06 -7.16
CA ILE A 209 -15.86 8.33 -6.47
C ILE A 209 -16.56 9.49 -7.17
N ARG A 210 -16.56 9.55 -8.52
CA ARG A 210 -17.29 10.59 -9.26
C ARG A 210 -18.80 10.52 -9.02
N GLU A 211 -19.39 9.33 -9.02
CA GLU A 211 -20.81 9.14 -8.71
C GLU A 211 -21.15 9.63 -7.30
N ARG A 212 -20.35 9.28 -6.28
CA ARG A 212 -20.52 9.73 -4.91
C ARG A 212 -20.33 11.25 -4.78
N THR A 213 -19.37 11.81 -5.51
CA THR A 213 -19.13 13.26 -5.56
C THR A 213 -20.32 13.99 -6.18
N ALA A 214 -20.85 13.50 -7.30
CA ALA A 214 -22.00 14.10 -7.97
C ALA A 214 -23.26 14.10 -7.08
N ALA A 215 -23.44 13.09 -6.25
CA ALA A 215 -24.57 13.00 -5.32
C ALA A 215 -24.51 14.00 -4.14
N GLN A 216 -23.39 14.74 -3.98
CA GLN A 216 -23.20 15.77 -2.92
C GLN A 216 -23.34 17.20 -3.45
N ILE A 217 -23.50 17.41 -4.74
CA ILE A 217 -23.70 18.74 -5.36
C ILE A 217 -25.12 19.21 -5.11
#